data_439a698a8e3f5139e6c30a46985e1b89
#
_entry.id   439a698a8e3f5139e6c30a46985e1b89
#
_cell.length_a   1.000
_cell.length_b   1.000
_cell.length_c   1.000
_cell.angle_alpha   90.00
_cell.angle_beta   90.00
_cell.angle_gamma   90.00
#
_symmetry.space_group_name_H-M   'P 1'
#
loop_
_entity.id
_entity.type
_entity.pdbx_description
1 polymer ?
#
loop_
_entity_poly.entity_id
_entity_poly.type
_entity_poly.pdbx_seq_one_letter_code
_entity_poly.pdbx_strand_id
1 'polypeptide(L)'
;MEIGEMYEGERIRRPDLYAEFGGVDVPHKFELVLVRPMEEVRDGKIEVVGPDLPEFQVGGGYPLGILIEVAGAKLDRDIEGVLERRVHYFTNYIEGVMHVNQRTDVWVRISKKSFEKGMKSLMWVGRALILLFKRSLPIVEKIQITFFTDPAKVEEHLREAVKVYGARDERARGLTEEEVDDFYSCVLCQSFAPSHVCIITPNRMGGCGSISWFDARASSNVDPKGPNFPVKKGDCLDSVKGIYTGVNKIVQDRSLGAVQQISLHTLFDHPHTSCGCFESIAFYVPEVDGVAIVHRDFKGTTVNGLTFSTMAGHTSGGTQNEGFLGMAIEYMRSTKFIQADGGWKRVVWMPQQIKDRVKESIPAEMRDLIATENDVKTAGELREFLKSKNHPVVERWKELEKGKEEPEAETGREIPAEALPAFVPAGLEIPAVGGGFKIILKNAKITAERVIIKREESKK
;
A
#
# COMPACT_ATOMS: atom_id res chain seq x y z
N MET A 1 20.60 21.28 9.44
CA MET A 1 19.83 20.18 8.81
C MET A 1 20.69 18.92 8.88
N GLU A 2 20.16 17.89 9.47
CA GLU A 2 20.81 16.59 9.57
C GLU A 2 20.18 15.63 8.55
N ILE A 3 20.96 14.67 8.05
CA ILE A 3 20.54 13.70 7.05
C ILE A 3 21.02 12.32 7.50
N GLY A 4 20.10 11.37 7.64
CA GLY A 4 20.42 9.99 8.00
C GLY A 4 19.19 9.11 8.14
N GLU A 5 19.40 7.81 8.13
CA GLU A 5 18.35 6.80 8.24
C GLU A 5 17.52 6.90 9.52
N MET A 6 18.09 7.50 10.56
CA MET A 6 17.43 7.68 11.85
C MET A 6 16.13 8.52 11.79
N TYR A 7 15.96 9.30 10.73
CA TYR A 7 14.77 10.12 10.55
C TYR A 7 13.67 9.40 9.76
N GLU A 8 13.95 8.25 9.21
CA GLU A 8 12.95 7.45 8.54
C GLU A 8 11.83 7.06 9.53
N GLY A 9 10.60 7.29 9.11
CA GLY A 9 9.44 7.04 9.98
C GLY A 9 9.08 8.20 10.91
N GLU A 10 9.84 9.31 10.92
CA GLU A 10 9.45 10.53 11.64
C GLU A 10 8.05 10.97 11.20
N ARG A 11 7.17 11.23 12.19
CA ARG A 11 5.78 11.62 11.94
C ARG A 11 5.55 13.05 12.37
N ILE A 12 5.40 13.95 11.40
CA ILE A 12 5.09 15.35 11.64
C ILE A 12 3.57 15.49 11.78
N ARG A 13 3.10 15.81 12.98
CA ARG A 13 1.69 16.02 13.27
C ARG A 13 1.30 17.49 13.09
N ARG A 14 0.00 17.79 12.98
CA ARG A 14 -0.49 19.16 12.76
C ARG A 14 0.05 20.22 13.73
N PRO A 15 0.23 20.00 15.04
CA PRO A 15 0.84 20.98 15.94
C PRO A 15 2.28 21.36 15.58
N ASP A 16 3.04 20.41 15.03
CA ASP A 16 4.45 20.57 14.66
C ASP A 16 4.65 20.96 13.20
N LEU A 17 3.57 21.13 12.45
CA LEU A 17 3.57 21.36 11.02
C LEU A 17 3.92 22.81 10.70
N TYR A 18 4.99 23.03 9.91
CA TYR A 18 5.24 24.31 9.26
C TYR A 18 4.45 24.43 7.95
N ALA A 19 4.66 23.54 7.00
CA ALA A 19 3.97 23.49 5.72
C ALA A 19 3.70 22.06 5.28
N GLU A 20 2.55 21.88 4.63
CA GLU A 20 2.13 20.64 4.00
C GLU A 20 2.07 20.83 2.49
N PHE A 21 2.66 19.91 1.75
CA PHE A 21 2.68 19.94 0.29
C PHE A 21 2.03 18.64 -0.24
N GLY A 22 1.09 18.78 -1.18
CA GLY A 22 0.32 17.64 -1.62
C GLY A 22 -0.60 17.11 -0.51
N GLY A 23 -0.76 15.80 -0.43
CA GLY A 23 -1.67 15.17 0.53
C GLY A 23 -3.13 15.19 0.09
N VAL A 24 -4.00 14.75 0.99
CA VAL A 24 -5.43 14.51 0.68
C VAL A 24 -6.19 15.78 0.30
N ASP A 25 -5.81 16.90 0.93
CA ASP A 25 -6.53 18.19 0.78
C ASP A 25 -6.07 19.01 -0.42
N VAL A 26 -4.99 18.62 -1.09
CA VAL A 26 -4.41 19.34 -2.23
C VAL A 26 -4.54 18.50 -3.50
N PRO A 27 -5.36 18.91 -4.48
CA PRO A 27 -5.62 18.12 -5.68
C PRO A 27 -4.45 18.10 -6.67
N HIS A 28 -3.63 19.15 -6.71
CA HIS A 28 -2.56 19.32 -7.70
C HIS A 28 -1.22 18.96 -7.07
N LYS A 29 -0.76 17.77 -7.38
CA LYS A 29 0.49 17.21 -6.87
C LYS A 29 1.01 16.10 -7.79
N PHE A 30 2.34 16.00 -7.93
CA PHE A 30 2.98 14.88 -8.61
C PHE A 30 4.44 14.74 -8.19
N GLU A 31 5.00 13.57 -8.37
CA GLU A 31 6.43 13.26 -8.26
C GLU A 31 6.82 12.38 -9.44
N LEU A 32 7.73 12.85 -10.27
CA LEU A 32 8.14 12.21 -11.51
C LEU A 32 9.66 12.15 -11.61
N VAL A 33 10.20 10.97 -11.88
CA VAL A 33 11.60 10.79 -12.25
C VAL A 33 11.70 10.39 -13.72
N LEU A 34 12.61 11.03 -14.45
CA LEU A 34 12.87 10.76 -15.86
C LEU A 34 14.35 10.49 -16.09
N VAL A 35 14.65 9.44 -16.84
CA VAL A 35 15.99 9.20 -17.40
C VAL A 35 16.09 9.98 -18.72
N ARG A 36 17.09 10.85 -18.80
CA ARG A 36 17.35 11.73 -19.94
C ARG A 36 18.72 11.46 -20.57
N PRO A 37 18.95 11.90 -21.82
CA PRO A 37 20.28 11.99 -22.40
C PRO A 37 21.22 12.83 -21.54
N MET A 38 22.50 12.48 -21.55
CA MET A 38 23.52 13.14 -20.70
C MET A 38 23.64 14.66 -20.93
N GLU A 39 23.41 15.10 -22.16
CA GLU A 39 23.46 16.51 -22.57
C GLU A 39 22.26 17.33 -22.10
N GLU A 40 21.13 16.71 -21.80
CA GLU A 40 19.93 17.38 -21.34
C GLU A 40 19.93 17.67 -19.84
N VAL A 41 20.75 16.95 -19.05
CA VAL A 41 20.78 17.07 -17.59
C VAL A 41 21.93 17.97 -17.14
N ARG A 42 21.58 19.04 -16.44
CA ARG A 42 22.53 19.94 -15.78
C ARG A 42 22.80 19.45 -14.37
N ASP A 43 23.95 18.80 -14.20
CA ASP A 43 24.30 18.17 -12.94
C ASP A 43 24.31 19.17 -11.77
N GLY A 44 23.62 18.81 -10.69
CA GLY A 44 23.53 19.62 -9.47
C GLY A 44 22.55 20.80 -9.56
N LYS A 45 21.87 21.04 -10.70
CA LYS A 45 20.86 22.11 -10.81
C LYS A 45 19.68 21.81 -9.90
N ILE A 46 19.27 22.80 -9.10
CA ILE A 46 18.02 22.77 -8.32
C ILE A 46 17.28 24.06 -8.60
N GLU A 47 15.99 23.95 -8.85
CA GLU A 47 15.11 25.08 -9.15
C GLU A 47 13.81 24.96 -8.34
N VAL A 48 13.29 26.10 -7.85
CA VAL A 48 11.96 26.22 -7.26
C VAL A 48 11.16 27.17 -8.13
N VAL A 49 10.09 26.67 -8.74
CA VAL A 49 9.21 27.42 -9.63
C VAL A 49 7.91 27.74 -8.89
N GLY A 50 7.82 28.98 -8.40
CA GLY A 50 6.73 29.46 -7.57
C GLY A 50 7.22 29.87 -6.18
N PRO A 51 6.30 30.10 -5.21
CA PRO A 51 6.64 30.47 -3.84
C PRO A 51 7.53 29.43 -3.15
N ASP A 52 8.46 29.87 -2.28
CA ASP A 52 9.27 28.97 -1.46
C ASP A 52 8.89 29.09 0.03
N LEU A 53 9.50 28.28 0.90
CA LEU A 53 9.08 28.07 2.28
C LEU A 53 8.75 29.35 3.07
N PRO A 54 9.53 30.44 3.02
CA PRO A 54 9.22 31.65 3.78
C PRO A 54 7.93 32.38 3.37
N GLU A 55 7.44 32.11 2.16
CA GLU A 55 6.26 32.75 1.60
C GLU A 55 4.95 32.05 2.00
N PHE A 56 5.04 30.88 2.66
CA PHE A 56 3.89 30.10 3.04
C PHE A 56 3.42 30.38 4.48
N GLN A 57 2.13 30.26 4.70
CA GLN A 57 1.53 30.37 6.04
C GLN A 57 1.78 29.10 6.84
N VAL A 58 2.10 29.24 8.11
CA VAL A 58 2.34 28.11 9.02
C VAL A 58 1.10 27.24 9.15
N GLY A 59 1.27 25.94 8.91
CA GLY A 59 0.19 24.95 8.96
C GLY A 59 -0.67 24.88 7.70
N GLY A 60 -0.36 25.65 6.67
CA GLY A 60 -1.07 25.65 5.38
C GLY A 60 -0.72 24.43 4.51
N GLY A 61 -1.62 24.14 3.54
CA GLY A 61 -1.46 23.10 2.52
C GLY A 61 -1.30 23.71 1.12
N TYR A 62 -0.34 23.20 0.34
CA TYR A 62 0.10 23.81 -0.92
C TYR A 62 0.29 22.76 -2.01
N PRO A 63 0.13 23.14 -3.31
CA PRO A 63 0.45 22.26 -4.43
C PRO A 63 1.93 21.93 -4.47
N LEU A 64 2.27 20.77 -5.03
CA LEU A 64 3.65 20.32 -5.19
C LEU A 64 3.83 19.50 -6.45
N GLY A 65 4.74 19.89 -7.30
CA GLY A 65 5.33 19.05 -8.33
C GLY A 65 6.82 18.84 -8.03
N ILE A 66 7.27 17.59 -8.05
CA ILE A 66 8.68 17.22 -7.97
C ILE A 66 9.06 16.56 -9.30
N LEU A 67 9.90 17.23 -10.08
CA LEU A 67 10.48 16.66 -11.30
C LEU A 67 11.96 16.44 -11.07
N ILE A 68 12.39 15.20 -11.19
CA ILE A 68 13.80 14.81 -11.10
C ILE A 68 14.20 14.23 -12.45
N GLU A 69 15.22 14.81 -13.05
CA GLU A 69 15.79 14.31 -14.29
C GLU A 69 17.21 13.81 -14.02
N VAL A 70 17.46 12.59 -14.43
CA VAL A 70 18.72 11.89 -14.18
C VAL A 70 19.33 11.41 -15.48
N ALA A 71 20.66 11.34 -15.52
CA ALA A 71 21.38 10.75 -16.63
C ALA A 71 22.59 9.94 -16.13
N GLY A 72 22.94 8.93 -16.90
CA GLY A 72 24.09 8.06 -16.67
C GLY A 72 24.20 7.01 -17.76
N ALA A 73 25.42 6.63 -18.12
CA ALA A 73 25.69 5.72 -19.23
C ALA A 73 25.05 4.32 -19.09
N LYS A 74 24.73 3.93 -17.84
CA LYS A 74 24.11 2.63 -17.51
C LYS A 74 22.64 2.74 -17.11
N LEU A 75 22.05 3.96 -17.15
CA LEU A 75 20.66 4.13 -16.81
C LEU A 75 19.76 3.71 -17.96
N ASP A 76 18.77 2.88 -17.63
CA ASP A 76 17.66 2.51 -18.50
C ASP A 76 16.38 3.23 -18.01
N ARG A 77 15.51 3.61 -18.93
CA ARG A 77 14.20 4.23 -18.61
C ARG A 77 13.32 3.29 -17.77
N ASP A 78 13.53 2.00 -17.84
CA ASP A 78 12.81 1.00 -17.04
C ASP A 78 13.09 1.09 -15.53
N ILE A 79 14.12 1.85 -15.10
CA ILE A 79 14.43 2.05 -13.68
C ILE A 79 13.70 3.26 -13.07
N GLU A 80 13.02 4.07 -13.86
CA GLU A 80 12.43 5.34 -13.40
C GLU A 80 11.48 5.16 -12.20
N GLY A 81 10.64 4.14 -12.19
CA GLY A 81 9.74 3.86 -11.06
C GLY A 81 10.47 3.49 -9.76
N VAL A 82 11.60 2.79 -9.87
CA VAL A 82 12.46 2.50 -8.72
C VAL A 82 13.13 3.78 -8.19
N LEU A 83 13.56 4.66 -9.09
CA LEU A 83 14.12 5.96 -8.69
C LEU A 83 13.07 6.85 -8.01
N GLU A 84 11.81 6.84 -8.46
CA GLU A 84 10.70 7.50 -7.75
C GLU A 84 10.55 6.97 -6.32
N ARG A 85 10.60 5.65 -6.15
CA ARG A 85 10.56 5.07 -4.80
C ARG A 85 11.77 5.48 -3.95
N ARG A 86 12.95 5.72 -4.56
CA ARG A 86 14.11 6.24 -3.86
C ARG A 86 13.93 7.71 -3.42
N VAL A 87 13.21 8.53 -4.17
CA VAL A 87 12.86 9.90 -3.74
C VAL A 87 12.12 9.87 -2.43
N HIS A 88 11.08 9.04 -2.32
CA HIS A 88 10.33 8.85 -1.09
C HIS A 88 11.25 8.45 0.08
N TYR A 89 12.10 7.46 -0.14
CA TYR A 89 13.01 6.92 0.86
C TYR A 89 14.01 7.98 1.33
N PHE A 90 14.70 8.63 0.40
CA PHE A 90 15.73 9.63 0.70
C PHE A 90 15.17 10.91 1.33
N THR A 91 13.97 11.32 0.95
CA THR A 91 13.32 12.49 1.56
C THR A 91 13.04 12.25 3.04
N ASN A 92 12.66 11.01 3.42
CA ASN A 92 12.47 10.63 4.81
C ASN A 92 13.77 10.52 5.63
N TYR A 93 14.94 10.65 5.01
CA TYR A 93 16.21 10.74 5.72
C TYR A 93 16.57 12.16 6.18
N ILE A 94 15.75 13.16 5.83
CA ILE A 94 15.98 14.55 6.18
C ILE A 94 15.27 14.88 7.49
N GLU A 95 16.02 15.37 8.50
CA GLU A 95 15.47 15.79 9.79
C GLU A 95 14.26 16.75 9.59
N GLY A 96 13.11 16.35 10.15
CA GLY A 96 11.89 17.16 10.14
C GLY A 96 11.24 17.31 8.77
N VAL A 97 11.49 16.38 7.86
CA VAL A 97 10.76 16.22 6.61
C VAL A 97 10.10 14.84 6.60
N MET A 98 8.79 14.78 6.43
CA MET A 98 8.03 13.57 6.24
C MET A 98 7.56 13.51 4.79
N HIS A 99 7.81 12.41 4.12
CA HIS A 99 7.33 12.13 2.77
C HIS A 99 6.53 10.84 2.75
N VAL A 100 5.36 10.87 2.17
CA VAL A 100 4.48 9.71 2.03
C VAL A 100 4.03 9.60 0.59
N ASN A 101 4.04 8.37 0.05
CA ASN A 101 3.68 8.05 -1.31
C ASN A 101 4.55 8.71 -2.39
N GLN A 102 4.12 8.55 -3.62
CA GLN A 102 4.76 9.04 -4.83
C GLN A 102 3.73 9.25 -5.94
N ARG A 103 4.17 9.60 -7.12
CA ARG A 103 3.33 9.90 -8.29
C ARG A 103 2.27 10.96 -7.94
N THR A 104 1.01 10.70 -8.23
CA THR A 104 -0.11 11.63 -7.98
C THR A 104 -0.62 11.63 -6.54
N ASP A 105 -0.07 10.78 -5.69
CA ASP A 105 -0.48 10.64 -4.29
C ASP A 105 0.57 11.18 -3.30
N VAL A 106 1.57 11.92 -3.79
CA VAL A 106 2.67 12.48 -3.00
C VAL A 106 2.17 13.41 -1.89
N TRP A 107 2.78 13.29 -0.72
CA TRP A 107 2.47 14.08 0.45
C TRP A 107 3.74 14.35 1.25
N VAL A 108 4.13 15.62 1.34
CA VAL A 108 5.34 16.07 2.05
C VAL A 108 4.95 17.03 3.17
N ARG A 109 5.54 16.85 4.34
CA ARG A 109 5.41 17.76 5.48
C ARG A 109 6.76 18.24 5.94
N ILE A 110 6.86 19.53 6.27
CA ILE A 110 8.03 20.16 6.87
C ILE A 110 7.67 20.62 8.26
N SER A 111 8.52 20.28 9.25
CA SER A 111 8.30 20.65 10.65
C SER A 111 8.69 22.10 10.95
N LYS A 112 8.01 22.72 11.94
CA LYS A 112 8.39 24.02 12.49
C LYS A 112 9.84 24.03 12.98
N LYS A 113 10.24 22.97 13.69
CA LYS A 113 11.59 22.82 14.23
C LYS A 113 12.65 22.91 13.14
N SER A 114 12.48 22.22 12.01
CA SER A 114 13.45 22.27 10.90
C SER A 114 13.45 23.62 10.20
N PHE A 115 12.28 24.25 10.04
CA PHE A 115 12.19 25.59 9.52
C PHE A 115 12.94 26.61 10.42
N GLU A 116 12.79 26.54 11.74
CA GLU A 116 13.49 27.36 12.72
C GLU A 116 15.00 27.11 12.72
N LYS A 117 15.44 25.87 12.54
CA LYS A 117 16.84 25.47 12.39
C LYS A 117 17.47 25.91 11.05
N GLY A 118 16.72 26.57 10.16
CA GLY A 118 17.26 27.16 8.93
C GLY A 118 16.87 26.46 7.63
N MET A 119 15.94 25.49 7.64
CA MET A 119 15.36 24.96 6.41
C MET A 119 14.37 25.97 5.83
N LYS A 120 14.90 27.01 5.17
CA LYS A 120 14.13 28.12 4.62
C LYS A 120 13.81 27.99 3.13
N SER A 121 14.18 26.88 2.48
CA SER A 121 13.96 26.66 1.06
C SER A 121 13.87 25.17 0.74
N LEU A 122 13.02 24.78 -0.22
CA LEU A 122 12.97 23.45 -0.82
C LEU A 122 14.29 23.06 -1.50
N MET A 123 15.14 24.03 -1.86
CA MET A 123 16.48 23.75 -2.36
C MET A 123 17.32 22.90 -1.40
N TRP A 124 17.09 22.97 -0.09
CA TRP A 124 17.79 22.12 0.88
C TRP A 124 17.38 20.67 0.76
N VAL A 125 16.09 20.40 0.50
CA VAL A 125 15.58 19.06 0.20
C VAL A 125 16.24 18.56 -1.10
N GLY A 126 16.28 19.39 -2.13
CA GLY A 126 16.95 19.06 -3.39
C GLY A 126 18.43 18.71 -3.23
N ARG A 127 19.18 19.47 -2.43
CA ARG A 127 20.61 19.19 -2.13
C ARG A 127 20.78 17.84 -1.42
N ALA A 128 19.93 17.55 -0.45
CA ALA A 128 19.95 16.27 0.25
C ALA A 128 19.66 15.10 -0.70
N LEU A 129 18.65 15.24 -1.57
CA LEU A 129 18.32 14.24 -2.58
C LEU A 129 19.48 13.98 -3.53
N ILE A 130 20.11 15.03 -4.09
CA ILE A 130 21.29 14.89 -4.98
C ILE A 130 22.42 14.14 -4.28
N LEU A 131 22.72 14.49 -3.03
CA LEU A 131 23.76 13.82 -2.24
C LEU A 131 23.45 12.33 -2.06
N LEU A 132 22.22 12.01 -1.68
CA LEU A 132 21.80 10.64 -1.39
C LEU A 132 21.71 9.79 -2.66
N PHE A 133 21.20 10.35 -3.76
CA PHE A 133 21.19 9.65 -5.06
C PHE A 133 22.60 9.31 -5.52
N LYS A 134 23.50 10.29 -5.55
CA LYS A 134 24.89 10.06 -6.00
C LYS A 134 25.65 9.10 -5.10
N ARG A 135 25.42 9.14 -3.77
CA ARG A 135 26.07 8.26 -2.82
C ARG A 135 25.56 6.82 -2.92
N SER A 136 24.25 6.64 -3.05
CA SER A 136 23.62 5.32 -2.98
C SER A 136 23.48 4.65 -4.35
N LEU A 137 23.47 5.44 -5.42
CA LEU A 137 23.29 4.97 -6.80
C LEU A 137 24.33 5.64 -7.72
N PRO A 138 25.59 5.17 -7.71
CA PRO A 138 26.67 5.76 -8.54
C PRO A 138 26.39 5.78 -10.04
N ILE A 139 25.42 4.97 -10.51
CA ILE A 139 24.95 4.98 -11.90
C ILE A 139 24.22 6.28 -12.28
N VAL A 140 23.75 7.06 -11.30
CA VAL A 140 23.20 8.40 -11.49
C VAL A 140 24.39 9.38 -11.57
N GLU A 141 24.91 9.59 -12.77
CA GLU A 141 26.06 10.43 -13.01
C GLU A 141 25.70 11.93 -12.97
N LYS A 142 24.53 12.26 -13.51
CA LYS A 142 23.97 13.61 -13.45
C LYS A 142 22.54 13.59 -12.90
N ILE A 143 22.19 14.62 -12.16
CA ILE A 143 20.85 14.81 -11.59
C ILE A 143 20.52 16.29 -11.51
N GLN A 144 19.31 16.64 -11.93
CA GLN A 144 18.71 17.96 -11.70
C GLN A 144 17.32 17.81 -11.12
N ILE A 145 16.89 18.79 -10.32
CA ILE A 145 15.62 18.74 -9.58
C ILE A 145 14.90 20.07 -9.74
N THR A 146 13.62 19.98 -10.09
CA THR A 146 12.72 21.13 -10.13
C THR A 146 11.55 20.89 -9.19
N PHE A 147 11.33 21.79 -8.26
CA PHE A 147 10.14 21.86 -7.42
C PHE A 147 9.18 22.88 -8.02
N PHE A 148 7.96 22.46 -8.26
CA PHE A 148 6.86 23.35 -8.68
C PHE A 148 5.94 23.55 -7.49
N THR A 149 5.72 24.82 -7.12
CA THR A 149 4.83 25.24 -6.04
C THR A 149 3.77 26.24 -6.54
N ASP A 150 3.96 26.79 -7.74
CA ASP A 150 2.94 27.56 -8.44
C ASP A 150 1.81 26.62 -8.91
N PRO A 151 0.53 26.87 -8.53
CA PRO A 151 -0.58 25.98 -8.83
C PRO A 151 -0.77 25.69 -10.33
N ALA A 152 -0.61 26.71 -11.18
CA ALA A 152 -0.79 26.55 -12.63
C ALA A 152 0.31 25.70 -13.24
N LYS A 153 1.56 25.89 -12.77
CA LYS A 153 2.69 25.07 -13.20
C LYS A 153 2.60 23.63 -12.71
N VAL A 154 2.14 23.41 -11.48
CA VAL A 154 1.90 22.04 -10.99
C VAL A 154 0.84 21.35 -11.84
N GLU A 155 -0.25 22.01 -12.16
CA GLU A 155 -1.31 21.42 -12.99
C GLU A 155 -0.83 21.13 -14.42
N GLU A 156 -0.06 22.03 -15.04
CA GLU A 156 0.54 21.84 -16.35
C GLU A 156 1.39 20.58 -16.41
N HIS A 157 2.35 20.45 -15.49
CA HIS A 157 3.27 19.32 -15.45
C HIS A 157 2.62 18.03 -14.94
N LEU A 158 1.60 18.10 -14.09
CA LEU A 158 0.81 16.95 -13.67
C LEU A 158 0.17 16.24 -14.88
N ARG A 159 -0.38 16.99 -15.84
CA ARG A 159 -0.96 16.39 -17.04
C ARG A 159 0.06 15.59 -17.85
N GLU A 160 1.29 16.07 -17.95
CA GLU A 160 2.38 15.35 -18.61
C GLU A 160 2.85 14.15 -17.79
N ALA A 161 2.97 14.30 -16.47
CA ALA A 161 3.35 13.21 -15.57
C ALA A 161 2.36 12.03 -15.65
N VAL A 162 1.05 12.32 -15.66
CA VAL A 162 0.00 11.29 -15.78
C VAL A 162 0.13 10.50 -17.09
N LYS A 163 0.48 11.16 -18.22
CA LYS A 163 0.74 10.45 -19.47
C LYS A 163 1.94 9.51 -19.39
N VAL A 164 3.01 9.95 -18.74
CA VAL A 164 4.21 9.13 -18.53
C VAL A 164 3.89 7.91 -17.66
N TYR A 165 3.18 8.11 -16.55
CA TYR A 165 2.77 6.99 -15.69
C TYR A 165 1.87 6.00 -16.45
N GLY A 166 0.88 6.52 -17.20
CA GLY A 166 -0.01 5.70 -18.01
C GLY A 166 0.74 4.83 -19.02
N ALA A 167 1.71 5.40 -19.74
CA ALA A 167 2.53 4.66 -20.71
C ALA A 167 3.41 3.58 -20.06
N ARG A 168 3.98 3.86 -18.86
CA ARG A 168 4.75 2.86 -18.10
C ARG A 168 3.87 1.71 -17.64
N ASP A 169 2.71 2.01 -17.09
CA ASP A 169 1.79 1.03 -16.52
C ASP A 169 1.15 0.18 -17.64
N GLU A 170 0.77 0.79 -18.77
CA GLU A 170 0.20 0.09 -19.93
C GLU A 170 1.15 -0.96 -20.51
N ARG A 171 2.45 -0.67 -20.52
CA ARG A 171 3.44 -1.64 -21.00
C ARG A 171 3.46 -2.92 -20.16
N ALA A 172 3.20 -2.82 -18.86
CA ALA A 172 3.16 -3.98 -17.96
C ALA A 172 1.89 -4.82 -18.15
N ARG A 173 0.77 -4.24 -18.61
CA ARG A 173 -0.52 -4.93 -18.79
C ARG A 173 -0.51 -6.00 -19.88
N GLY A 174 0.39 -5.88 -20.86
CA GLY A 174 0.53 -6.85 -21.96
C GLY A 174 1.26 -8.13 -21.58
N LEU A 175 1.78 -8.25 -20.35
CA LEU A 175 2.57 -9.38 -19.88
C LEU A 175 1.84 -10.09 -18.73
N THR A 176 1.91 -11.42 -18.70
CA THR A 176 1.27 -12.25 -17.68
C THR A 176 2.30 -13.03 -16.85
N GLU A 177 1.87 -13.50 -15.67
CA GLU A 177 2.70 -14.33 -14.80
C GLU A 177 3.14 -15.65 -15.44
N GLU A 178 2.35 -16.17 -16.37
CA GLU A 178 2.61 -17.41 -17.10
C GLU A 178 3.76 -17.24 -18.08
N GLU A 179 3.95 -16.04 -18.62
CA GLU A 179 4.93 -15.74 -19.67
C GLU A 179 6.34 -15.46 -19.15
N VAL A 180 6.52 -15.42 -17.84
CA VAL A 180 7.83 -15.12 -17.22
C VAL A 180 8.26 -16.25 -16.27
N ASP A 181 9.57 -16.51 -16.21
CA ASP A 181 10.15 -17.49 -15.29
C ASP A 181 10.48 -16.88 -13.93
N ASP A 182 10.77 -15.58 -13.92
CA ASP A 182 11.16 -14.85 -12.74
C ASP A 182 10.14 -13.77 -12.40
N PHE A 183 9.75 -13.73 -11.14
CA PHE A 183 9.16 -12.56 -10.50
C PHE A 183 10.28 -11.70 -9.91
N TYR A 184 9.92 -10.59 -9.31
CA TYR A 184 10.86 -9.74 -8.60
C TYR A 184 10.36 -9.44 -7.19
N SER A 185 11.28 -9.08 -6.31
CA SER A 185 10.96 -8.59 -4.98
C SER A 185 11.50 -7.19 -4.79
N CYS A 186 10.84 -6.44 -3.91
CA CYS A 186 11.32 -5.16 -3.42
C CYS A 186 11.28 -5.14 -1.90
N VAL A 187 12.43 -4.84 -1.27
CA VAL A 187 12.57 -4.76 0.20
C VAL A 187 12.93 -3.36 0.69
N LEU A 188 12.76 -2.33 -0.15
CA LEU A 188 13.03 -0.94 0.21
C LEU A 188 12.28 -0.46 1.46
N CYS A 189 11.12 -1.06 1.76
CA CYS A 189 10.29 -0.66 2.88
C CYS A 189 10.58 -1.41 4.19
N GLN A 190 11.54 -2.32 4.21
CA GLN A 190 11.83 -3.12 5.41
C GLN A 190 12.41 -2.32 6.57
N SER A 191 12.96 -1.14 6.32
CA SER A 191 13.43 -0.21 7.34
C SER A 191 12.32 0.18 8.35
N PHE A 192 11.07 0.28 7.92
CA PHE A 192 9.94 0.59 8.79
C PHE A 192 8.84 -0.48 8.85
N ALA A 193 8.89 -1.47 7.96
CA ALA A 193 8.03 -2.65 7.95
C ALA A 193 8.89 -3.92 7.76
N PRO A 194 9.62 -4.37 8.79
CA PRO A 194 10.71 -5.35 8.63
C PRO A 194 10.29 -6.69 8.03
N SER A 195 9.07 -7.13 8.26
CA SER A 195 8.52 -8.38 7.71
C SER A 195 7.89 -8.22 6.32
N HIS A 196 7.82 -6.99 5.78
CA HIS A 196 7.25 -6.75 4.47
C HIS A 196 8.20 -7.16 3.35
N VAL A 197 7.74 -8.08 2.50
CA VAL A 197 8.43 -8.50 1.28
C VAL A 197 7.48 -8.28 0.11
N CYS A 198 7.74 -7.26 -0.69
CA CYS A 198 6.89 -6.94 -1.82
C CYS A 198 7.22 -7.86 -2.99
N ILE A 199 6.30 -8.71 -3.38
CA ILE A 199 6.41 -9.55 -4.58
C ILE A 199 5.76 -8.82 -5.75
N ILE A 200 6.53 -8.67 -6.81
CA ILE A 200 6.16 -7.93 -8.02
C ILE A 200 6.14 -8.91 -9.19
N THR A 201 4.99 -9.02 -9.81
CA THR A 201 4.77 -9.86 -10.98
C THR A 201 4.25 -9.00 -12.15
N PRO A 202 4.17 -9.53 -13.37
CA PRO A 202 3.51 -8.83 -14.47
C PRO A 202 2.08 -8.39 -14.14
N ASN A 203 1.33 -9.23 -13.43
CA ASN A 203 -0.06 -8.95 -13.07
C ASN A 203 -0.22 -8.15 -11.77
N ARG A 204 0.84 -7.98 -10.98
CA ARG A 204 0.79 -7.30 -9.69
C ARG A 204 2.04 -6.46 -9.48
N MET A 205 1.93 -5.16 -9.67
CA MET A 205 3.01 -4.23 -9.32
C MET A 205 3.14 -4.02 -7.81
N GLY A 206 4.21 -3.36 -7.39
CA GLY A 206 4.39 -2.96 -5.99
C GLY A 206 3.20 -2.16 -5.49
N GLY A 207 2.74 -2.41 -4.25
CA GLY A 207 1.58 -1.75 -3.64
C GLY A 207 1.68 -0.23 -3.59
N CYS A 208 2.89 0.31 -3.68
CA CYS A 208 3.16 1.75 -3.78
C CYS A 208 2.74 2.39 -5.12
N GLY A 209 2.42 1.60 -6.14
CA GLY A 209 2.04 2.10 -7.46
C GLY A 209 3.20 2.59 -8.34
N SER A 210 4.47 2.48 -7.90
CA SER A 210 5.62 2.99 -8.66
C SER A 210 6.43 1.92 -9.36
N ILE A 211 6.49 0.71 -8.83
CA ILE A 211 7.42 -0.33 -9.31
C ILE A 211 6.65 -1.43 -10.01
N SER A 212 6.75 -1.46 -11.33
CA SER A 212 6.28 -2.57 -12.16
C SER A 212 7.30 -3.69 -12.23
N TRP A 213 6.94 -4.80 -12.87
CA TRP A 213 7.86 -5.91 -13.15
C TRP A 213 9.07 -5.46 -13.97
N PHE A 214 8.87 -4.56 -14.96
CA PHE A 214 9.95 -4.01 -15.77
C PHE A 214 10.91 -3.15 -14.95
N ASP A 215 10.39 -2.29 -14.08
CA ASP A 215 11.19 -1.46 -13.17
C ASP A 215 12.06 -2.32 -12.25
N ALA A 216 11.46 -3.35 -11.64
CA ALA A 216 12.17 -4.25 -10.74
C ALA A 216 13.26 -5.07 -11.46
N ARG A 217 12.98 -5.50 -12.70
CA ARG A 217 13.94 -6.18 -13.57
C ARG A 217 15.13 -5.28 -13.91
N ALA A 218 14.86 -4.06 -14.36
CA ALA A 218 15.92 -3.10 -14.70
C ALA A 218 16.78 -2.76 -13.48
N SER A 219 16.15 -2.54 -12.32
CA SER A 219 16.87 -2.30 -11.06
C SER A 219 17.77 -3.46 -10.67
N SER A 220 17.26 -4.69 -10.77
CA SER A 220 18.04 -5.89 -10.47
C SER A 220 19.23 -6.08 -11.41
N ASN A 221 19.08 -5.74 -12.69
CA ASN A 221 20.17 -5.83 -13.68
C ASN A 221 21.28 -4.81 -13.37
N VAL A 222 20.92 -3.63 -12.93
CA VAL A 222 21.87 -2.55 -12.62
C VAL A 222 22.53 -2.74 -11.26
N ASP A 223 21.77 -3.18 -10.26
CA ASP A 223 22.22 -3.42 -8.89
C ASP A 223 21.77 -4.81 -8.41
N PRO A 224 22.47 -5.89 -8.79
CA PRO A 224 22.09 -7.25 -8.43
C PRO A 224 22.08 -7.57 -6.93
N LYS A 225 22.72 -6.72 -6.12
CA LYS A 225 22.75 -6.82 -4.65
C LYS A 225 21.82 -5.82 -3.98
N GLY A 226 21.09 -5.07 -4.77
CA GLY A 226 20.17 -4.04 -4.33
C GLY A 226 18.86 -4.59 -3.74
N PRO A 227 17.95 -3.69 -3.39
CA PRO A 227 16.69 -4.07 -2.77
C PRO A 227 15.68 -4.73 -3.71
N ASN A 228 15.93 -4.64 -5.03
CA ASN A 228 15.15 -5.34 -6.04
C ASN A 228 15.96 -6.53 -6.55
N PHE A 229 15.42 -7.72 -6.47
CA PHE A 229 16.12 -8.95 -6.87
C PHE A 229 15.14 -9.96 -7.47
N PRO A 230 15.63 -10.88 -8.34
CA PRO A 230 14.79 -11.87 -8.98
C PRO A 230 14.29 -12.91 -7.97
N VAL A 231 13.09 -13.37 -8.19
CA VAL A 231 12.43 -14.46 -7.44
C VAL A 231 12.04 -15.53 -8.43
N LYS A 232 12.73 -16.66 -8.41
CA LYS A 232 12.30 -17.83 -9.19
C LYS A 232 10.91 -18.25 -8.74
N LYS A 233 9.97 -18.39 -9.66
CA LYS A 233 8.59 -18.79 -9.32
C LYS A 233 8.55 -20.11 -8.56
N GLY A 234 9.33 -21.09 -9.02
CA GLY A 234 9.21 -22.46 -8.57
C GLY A 234 7.89 -23.10 -9.05
N ASP A 235 7.44 -24.12 -8.35
CA ASP A 235 6.20 -24.80 -8.69
C ASP A 235 4.99 -23.93 -8.35
N CYS A 236 4.00 -23.91 -9.24
CA CYS A 236 2.70 -23.29 -8.97
C CYS A 236 1.82 -24.27 -8.17
N LEU A 237 1.57 -23.94 -6.91
CA LEU A 237 0.73 -24.76 -6.02
C LEU A 237 -0.77 -24.46 -6.21
N ASP A 238 -1.10 -23.22 -6.53
CA ASP A 238 -2.48 -22.78 -6.81
C ASP A 238 -2.42 -21.56 -7.74
N SER A 239 -2.79 -21.72 -8.99
CA SER A 239 -2.77 -20.67 -10.01
C SER A 239 -3.86 -19.63 -9.81
N VAL A 240 -4.97 -19.98 -9.15
CA VAL A 240 -6.08 -19.07 -8.90
C VAL A 240 -5.74 -18.13 -7.73
N LYS A 241 -5.16 -18.66 -6.66
CA LYS A 241 -4.69 -17.85 -5.53
C LYS A 241 -3.35 -17.18 -5.81
N GLY A 242 -2.59 -17.66 -6.79
CA GLY A 242 -1.23 -17.19 -7.08
C GLY A 242 -0.23 -17.65 -6.00
N ILE A 243 -0.18 -18.95 -5.69
CA ILE A 243 0.72 -19.54 -4.70
C ILE A 243 1.86 -20.24 -5.43
N TYR A 244 3.09 -19.82 -5.15
CA TYR A 244 4.31 -20.35 -5.78
C TYR A 244 5.35 -20.74 -4.73
N THR A 245 6.01 -21.89 -4.90
CA THR A 245 7.00 -22.41 -3.95
C THR A 245 8.20 -21.48 -3.78
N GLY A 246 8.69 -20.91 -4.89
CA GLY A 246 9.82 -19.99 -4.85
C GLY A 246 9.48 -18.65 -4.21
N VAL A 247 8.25 -18.15 -4.40
CA VAL A 247 7.74 -16.94 -3.70
C VAL A 247 7.72 -17.19 -2.19
N ASN A 248 7.12 -18.30 -1.75
CA ASN A 248 7.02 -18.64 -0.33
C ASN A 248 8.40 -18.74 0.32
N LYS A 249 9.37 -19.37 -0.36
CA LYS A 249 10.75 -19.45 0.14
C LYS A 249 11.37 -18.07 0.36
N ILE A 250 11.28 -17.18 -0.63
CA ILE A 250 11.85 -15.83 -0.53
C ILE A 250 11.14 -15.00 0.55
N VAL A 251 9.83 -15.12 0.64
CA VAL A 251 9.05 -14.40 1.66
C VAL A 251 9.45 -14.86 3.06
N GLN A 252 9.58 -16.16 3.29
CA GLN A 252 10.04 -16.73 4.56
C GLN A 252 11.44 -16.24 4.92
N ASP A 253 12.39 -16.32 3.98
CA ASP A 253 13.78 -15.93 4.19
C ASP A 253 13.90 -14.42 4.51
N ARG A 254 13.22 -13.58 3.75
CA ARG A 254 13.35 -12.11 3.82
C ARG A 254 12.48 -11.46 4.89
N SER A 255 11.45 -12.13 5.37
CA SER A 255 10.65 -11.69 6.52
C SER A 255 11.19 -12.22 7.86
N LEU A 256 12.36 -12.88 7.87
CA LEU A 256 12.93 -13.55 9.03
C LEU A 256 11.97 -14.60 9.63
N GLY A 257 11.22 -15.28 8.79
CA GLY A 257 10.26 -16.31 9.19
C GLY A 257 8.91 -15.78 9.67
N ALA A 258 8.69 -14.47 9.69
CA ALA A 258 7.42 -13.88 10.12
C ALA A 258 6.26 -14.19 9.15
N VAL A 259 6.57 -14.39 7.87
CA VAL A 259 5.60 -14.72 6.81
C VAL A 259 6.04 -16.03 6.15
N GLN A 260 5.17 -17.02 6.15
CA GLN A 260 5.48 -18.36 5.62
C GLN A 260 5.01 -18.54 4.16
N GLN A 261 3.90 -17.91 3.82
CA GLN A 261 3.25 -18.00 2.52
C GLN A 261 2.62 -16.69 2.13
N ILE A 262 2.62 -16.38 0.84
CA ILE A 262 1.81 -15.31 0.24
C ILE A 262 0.98 -15.89 -0.89
N SER A 263 -0.32 -15.55 -0.89
CA SER A 263 -1.22 -15.73 -2.00
C SER A 263 -1.38 -14.36 -2.71
N LEU A 264 -1.04 -14.30 -3.99
CA LEU A 264 -0.93 -13.04 -4.71
C LEU A 264 -2.29 -12.42 -5.07
N HIS A 265 -3.35 -13.25 -5.19
CA HIS A 265 -4.63 -12.87 -5.80
C HIS A 265 -5.85 -13.13 -4.92
N THR A 266 -5.71 -13.02 -3.60
CA THR A 266 -6.80 -13.13 -2.62
C THR A 266 -6.58 -12.19 -1.43
N LEU A 267 -7.69 -11.71 -0.83
CA LEU A 267 -7.71 -11.03 0.46
C LEU A 267 -7.77 -12.02 1.63
N PHE A 268 -8.19 -13.25 1.35
CA PHE A 268 -8.32 -14.33 2.30
C PHE A 268 -7.15 -15.28 2.12
N ASP A 269 -6.87 -16.17 3.02
CA ASP A 269 -5.82 -17.18 2.87
C ASP A 269 -4.42 -16.62 2.53
N HIS A 270 -3.73 -16.09 3.52
CA HIS A 270 -2.37 -15.54 3.43
C HIS A 270 -2.23 -14.37 2.42
N PRO A 271 -3.01 -13.29 2.57
CA PRO A 271 -2.92 -12.15 1.68
C PRO A 271 -1.51 -11.55 1.66
N HIS A 272 -1.17 -10.89 0.57
CA HIS A 272 0.09 -10.20 0.45
C HIS A 272 0.27 -9.15 1.56
N THR A 273 1.44 -9.08 2.17
CA THR A 273 1.77 -8.05 3.17
C THR A 273 1.86 -6.67 2.53
N SER A 274 1.78 -5.62 3.33
CA SER A 274 2.05 -4.27 2.86
C SER A 274 2.82 -3.41 3.87
N CYS A 275 3.52 -2.42 3.36
CA CYS A 275 4.29 -1.49 4.20
C CYS A 275 3.46 -0.35 4.78
N GLY A 276 2.41 0.08 4.07
CA GLY A 276 1.61 1.27 4.40
C GLY A 276 1.62 2.36 3.32
N CYS A 277 2.52 2.29 2.34
CA CYS A 277 2.60 3.22 1.21
C CYS A 277 1.80 2.73 -0.01
N PHE A 278 0.72 2.01 0.20
CA PHE A 278 -0.20 1.58 -0.84
C PHE A 278 -1.14 2.73 -1.24
N GLU A 279 -1.62 2.69 -2.48
CA GLU A 279 -2.56 3.68 -3.00
C GLU A 279 -3.99 3.42 -2.52
N SER A 280 -4.39 2.15 -2.46
CA SER A 280 -5.74 1.72 -2.11
C SER A 280 -5.72 0.53 -1.17
N ILE A 281 -6.83 0.33 -0.47
CA ILE A 281 -7.10 -0.85 0.36
C ILE A 281 -8.36 -1.53 -0.17
N ALA A 282 -8.25 -2.81 -0.53
CA ALA A 282 -9.40 -3.68 -0.65
C ALA A 282 -9.69 -4.29 0.73
N PHE A 283 -10.96 -4.30 1.15
CA PHE A 283 -11.36 -4.81 2.44
C PHE A 283 -12.69 -5.56 2.38
N TYR A 284 -12.81 -6.58 3.22
CA TYR A 284 -14.01 -7.39 3.31
C TYR A 284 -15.12 -6.70 4.10
N VAL A 285 -16.34 -6.80 3.61
CA VAL A 285 -17.57 -6.33 4.25
C VAL A 285 -18.44 -7.53 4.58
N PRO A 286 -18.37 -8.05 5.83
CA PRO A 286 -19.04 -9.32 6.22
C PRO A 286 -20.54 -9.29 6.03
N GLU A 287 -21.19 -8.14 6.24
CA GLU A 287 -22.65 -7.96 6.17
C GLU A 287 -23.22 -8.26 4.78
N VAL A 288 -22.37 -8.18 3.76
CA VAL A 288 -22.76 -8.42 2.37
C VAL A 288 -21.90 -9.46 1.66
N ASP A 289 -21.01 -10.15 2.39
CA ASP A 289 -20.02 -11.09 1.84
C ASP A 289 -19.30 -10.53 0.60
N GLY A 290 -19.01 -9.25 0.61
CA GLY A 290 -18.45 -8.50 -0.51
C GLY A 290 -17.10 -7.85 -0.18
N VAL A 291 -16.41 -7.41 -1.21
CA VAL A 291 -15.15 -6.64 -1.10
C VAL A 291 -15.44 -5.18 -1.44
N ALA A 292 -15.07 -4.28 -0.56
CA ALA A 292 -15.08 -2.85 -0.83
C ALA A 292 -13.65 -2.34 -1.03
N ILE A 293 -13.51 -1.22 -1.73
CA ILE A 293 -12.22 -0.60 -2.02
C ILE A 293 -12.27 0.84 -1.53
N VAL A 294 -11.18 1.31 -0.93
CA VAL A 294 -11.02 2.72 -0.57
C VAL A 294 -9.67 3.23 -1.03
N HIS A 295 -9.64 4.45 -1.52
CA HIS A 295 -8.41 5.14 -1.93
C HIS A 295 -7.93 6.08 -0.83
N ARG A 296 -6.64 6.33 -0.80
CA ARG A 296 -5.95 7.21 0.16
C ARG A 296 -6.55 8.62 0.22
N ASP A 297 -6.95 9.19 -0.90
CA ASP A 297 -7.50 10.54 -0.98
C ASP A 297 -9.00 10.62 -0.66
N PHE A 298 -9.64 9.50 -0.32
CA PHE A 298 -11.03 9.52 0.11
C PHE A 298 -11.15 10.08 1.53
N LYS A 299 -11.87 11.20 1.67
CA LYS A 299 -11.97 11.96 2.92
C LYS A 299 -13.07 11.47 3.86
N GLY A 300 -14.01 10.65 3.35
CA GLY A 300 -15.14 10.15 4.10
C GLY A 300 -14.86 8.90 4.92
N THR A 301 -15.91 8.39 5.54
CA THR A 301 -15.98 7.04 6.06
C THR A 301 -16.50 6.09 5.00
N THR A 302 -16.01 4.87 5.00
CA THR A 302 -16.48 3.81 4.10
C THR A 302 -17.74 3.16 4.67
N VAL A 303 -18.34 2.25 3.93
CA VAL A 303 -19.59 1.56 4.31
C VAL A 303 -19.50 0.76 5.61
N ASN A 304 -18.29 0.42 6.09
CA ASN A 304 -18.07 -0.20 7.40
C ASN A 304 -17.81 0.83 8.53
N GLY A 305 -17.99 2.14 8.26
CA GLY A 305 -17.82 3.22 9.23
C GLY A 305 -16.36 3.62 9.50
N LEU A 306 -15.37 3.00 8.86
CA LEU A 306 -13.95 3.29 9.05
C LEU A 306 -13.42 4.26 7.99
N THR A 307 -12.41 5.05 8.35
CA THR A 307 -11.67 5.88 7.40
C THR A 307 -10.52 5.09 6.75
N PHE A 308 -10.01 5.55 5.62
CA PHE A 308 -8.79 4.99 5.02
C PHE A 308 -7.64 4.92 6.04
N SER A 309 -7.42 5.99 6.78
CA SER A 309 -6.33 6.11 7.78
C SER A 309 -6.41 5.03 8.87
N THR A 310 -7.63 4.74 9.36
CA THR A 310 -7.87 3.69 10.35
C THR A 310 -7.55 2.30 9.78
N MET A 311 -8.06 2.00 8.58
CA MET A 311 -7.80 0.71 7.92
C MET A 311 -6.34 0.54 7.53
N ALA A 312 -5.68 1.63 7.13
CA ALA A 312 -4.25 1.61 6.83
C ALA A 312 -3.40 1.19 8.03
N GLY A 313 -3.79 1.59 9.24
CA GLY A 313 -3.13 1.14 10.48
C GLY A 313 -3.22 -0.38 10.70
N HIS A 314 -4.29 -1.03 10.24
CA HIS A 314 -4.44 -2.49 10.32
C HIS A 314 -3.76 -3.24 9.18
N THR A 315 -3.64 -2.60 8.01
CA THR A 315 -3.15 -3.24 6.77
C THR A 315 -1.64 -3.08 6.60
N SER A 316 -1.02 -2.12 7.28
CA SER A 316 0.41 -1.80 7.17
C SER A 316 1.29 -2.58 8.14
N GLY A 317 2.62 -2.32 8.10
CA GLY A 317 3.58 -2.85 9.07
C GLY A 317 4.15 -4.23 8.70
N GLY A 318 3.88 -4.73 7.51
CA GLY A 318 4.42 -6.01 7.03
C GLY A 318 3.69 -7.23 7.58
N THR A 319 2.50 -7.06 8.13
CA THR A 319 1.65 -8.16 8.63
C THR A 319 0.67 -8.65 7.57
N GLN A 320 0.21 -9.89 7.72
CA GLN A 320 -0.89 -10.46 6.94
C GLN A 320 -2.17 -10.33 7.76
N ASN A 321 -3.17 -9.64 7.20
CA ASN A 321 -4.48 -9.52 7.83
C ASN A 321 -5.55 -9.97 6.83
N GLU A 322 -6.13 -11.13 7.06
CA GLU A 322 -7.19 -11.66 6.21
C GLU A 322 -8.37 -10.69 6.13
N GLY A 323 -8.89 -10.54 4.93
CA GLY A 323 -9.92 -9.58 4.64
C GLY A 323 -9.42 -8.15 4.34
N PHE A 324 -8.09 -7.90 4.36
CA PHE A 324 -7.49 -6.61 4.01
C PHE A 324 -6.30 -6.79 3.06
N LEU A 325 -6.25 -5.97 2.01
CA LEU A 325 -5.16 -5.97 1.04
C LEU A 325 -4.78 -4.55 0.65
N GLY A 326 -3.57 -4.11 1.04
CA GLY A 326 -2.98 -2.88 0.52
C GLY A 326 -2.47 -3.10 -0.90
N MET A 327 -2.86 -2.23 -1.85
CA MET A 327 -2.57 -2.45 -3.27
C MET A 327 -2.40 -1.14 -4.04
N ALA A 328 -1.75 -1.25 -5.20
CA ALA A 328 -1.74 -0.20 -6.22
C ALA A 328 -3.08 -0.16 -6.97
N ILE A 329 -3.44 1.01 -7.48
CA ILE A 329 -4.63 1.17 -8.34
C ILE A 329 -4.50 0.32 -9.60
N GLU A 330 -3.28 0.22 -10.13
CA GLU A 330 -3.01 -0.54 -11.34
C GLU A 330 -3.30 -2.04 -11.18
N TYR A 331 -3.23 -2.60 -9.97
CA TYR A 331 -3.62 -3.98 -9.73
C TYR A 331 -5.11 -4.24 -10.03
N MET A 332 -5.98 -3.25 -9.85
CA MET A 332 -7.40 -3.35 -10.24
C MET A 332 -7.59 -3.49 -11.76
N ARG A 333 -6.60 -3.15 -12.56
CA ARG A 333 -6.62 -3.30 -14.02
C ARG A 333 -6.13 -4.67 -14.49
N SER A 334 -5.55 -5.44 -13.58
CA SER A 334 -5.07 -6.80 -13.86
C SER A 334 -6.22 -7.77 -14.07
N THR A 335 -6.04 -8.68 -15.02
CA THR A 335 -6.94 -9.83 -15.23
C THR A 335 -7.01 -10.76 -14.01
N LYS A 336 -5.98 -10.73 -13.15
CA LYS A 336 -5.89 -11.52 -11.92
C LYS A 336 -6.33 -10.76 -10.66
N PHE A 337 -6.95 -9.57 -10.82
CA PHE A 337 -7.41 -8.78 -9.68
C PHE A 337 -8.34 -9.60 -8.78
N ILE A 338 -7.87 -9.89 -7.55
CA ILE A 338 -8.58 -10.69 -6.53
C ILE A 338 -9.37 -11.90 -7.11
N GLN A 339 -8.77 -12.56 -8.09
CA GLN A 339 -9.47 -13.60 -8.87
C GLN A 339 -9.95 -14.78 -8.00
N ALA A 340 -9.18 -15.15 -6.98
CA ALA A 340 -9.57 -16.22 -6.06
C ALA A 340 -10.78 -15.86 -5.18
N ASP A 341 -11.06 -14.57 -5.03
CA ASP A 341 -12.19 -14.06 -4.25
C ASP A 341 -13.44 -13.80 -5.12
N GLY A 342 -13.33 -13.98 -6.44
CA GLY A 342 -14.40 -13.74 -7.41
C GLY A 342 -14.20 -12.48 -8.27
N GLY A 343 -13.08 -11.77 -8.15
CA GLY A 343 -12.75 -10.62 -8.96
C GLY A 343 -13.78 -9.49 -8.85
N TRP A 344 -14.05 -8.83 -9.95
CA TRP A 344 -15.02 -7.72 -10.00
C TRP A 344 -16.44 -8.11 -9.56
N LYS A 345 -16.83 -9.36 -9.70
CA LYS A 345 -18.14 -9.86 -9.25
C LYS A 345 -18.29 -9.86 -7.73
N ARG A 346 -17.18 -9.75 -6.98
CA ARG A 346 -17.17 -9.66 -5.52
C ARG A 346 -17.06 -8.20 -5.02
N VAL A 347 -16.73 -7.24 -5.91
CA VAL A 347 -16.57 -5.83 -5.54
C VAL A 347 -17.93 -5.17 -5.42
N VAL A 348 -18.25 -4.66 -4.22
CA VAL A 348 -19.58 -4.13 -3.89
C VAL A 348 -19.62 -2.60 -3.71
N TRP A 349 -18.48 -1.97 -3.40
CA TRP A 349 -18.41 -0.54 -3.14
C TRP A 349 -17.00 0.02 -3.40
N MET A 350 -16.94 1.24 -3.92
CA MET A 350 -15.72 2.05 -3.99
C MET A 350 -16.06 3.54 -4.17
N PRO A 351 -15.15 4.48 -3.79
CA PRO A 351 -15.33 5.90 -4.08
C PRO A 351 -15.49 6.17 -5.57
N GLN A 352 -16.37 7.12 -5.91
CA GLN A 352 -16.64 7.51 -7.30
C GLN A 352 -15.36 7.86 -8.06
N GLN A 353 -14.45 8.61 -7.42
CA GLN A 353 -13.17 8.99 -8.01
C GLN A 353 -12.35 7.78 -8.48
N ILE A 354 -12.31 6.70 -7.70
CA ILE A 354 -11.57 5.49 -8.09
C ILE A 354 -12.34 4.70 -9.15
N LYS A 355 -13.65 4.61 -9.02
CA LYS A 355 -14.51 3.98 -10.01
C LYS A 355 -14.30 4.59 -11.40
N ASP A 356 -14.19 5.91 -11.48
CA ASP A 356 -13.91 6.62 -12.73
C ASP A 356 -12.49 6.33 -13.27
N ARG A 357 -11.48 6.31 -12.39
CA ARG A 357 -10.09 6.00 -12.78
C ARG A 357 -9.91 4.61 -13.36
N VAL A 358 -10.65 3.63 -12.87
CA VAL A 358 -10.54 2.21 -13.31
C VAL A 358 -11.72 1.74 -14.17
N LYS A 359 -12.59 2.64 -14.59
CA LYS A 359 -13.85 2.36 -15.29
C LYS A 359 -13.70 1.38 -16.46
N GLU A 360 -12.64 1.53 -17.25
CA GLU A 360 -12.41 0.68 -18.42
C GLU A 360 -12.05 -0.77 -18.06
N SER A 361 -11.57 -1.00 -16.83
CA SER A 361 -11.21 -2.32 -16.32
C SER A 361 -12.37 -2.99 -15.57
N ILE A 362 -13.40 -2.24 -15.20
CA ILE A 362 -14.63 -2.79 -14.62
C ILE A 362 -15.46 -3.39 -15.77
N PRO A 363 -15.81 -4.70 -15.70
CA PRO A 363 -16.71 -5.30 -16.68
C PRO A 363 -17.99 -4.47 -16.85
N ALA A 364 -18.41 -4.28 -18.08
CA ALA A 364 -19.53 -3.36 -18.41
C ALA A 364 -20.78 -3.65 -17.57
N GLU A 365 -21.09 -4.94 -17.39
CA GLU A 365 -22.23 -5.42 -16.60
C GLU A 365 -22.10 -5.15 -15.08
N MET A 366 -20.88 -4.88 -14.58
CA MET A 366 -20.64 -4.61 -13.17
C MET A 366 -20.64 -3.11 -12.83
N ARG A 367 -20.49 -2.23 -13.83
CA ARG A 367 -20.30 -0.79 -13.60
C ARG A 367 -21.42 -0.15 -12.76
N ASP A 368 -22.67 -0.51 -13.07
CA ASP A 368 -23.85 0.07 -12.38
C ASP A 368 -24.27 -0.74 -11.13
N LEU A 369 -23.59 -1.85 -10.87
CA LEU A 369 -23.85 -2.71 -9.72
C LEU A 369 -22.97 -2.37 -8.51
N ILE A 370 -21.79 -1.74 -8.74
CA ILE A 370 -20.87 -1.33 -7.69
C ILE A 370 -21.32 0.02 -7.14
N ALA A 371 -21.67 0.07 -5.86
CA ALA A 371 -22.09 1.30 -5.17
C ALA A 371 -20.91 2.26 -4.94
N THR A 372 -21.23 3.52 -4.73
CA THR A 372 -20.29 4.59 -4.37
C THR A 372 -20.77 5.32 -3.11
N GLU A 373 -19.99 6.28 -2.62
CA GLU A 373 -20.38 7.18 -1.52
C GLU A 373 -21.61 8.06 -1.84
N ASN A 374 -21.95 8.18 -3.12
CA ASN A 374 -23.13 8.91 -3.56
C ASN A 374 -24.41 8.05 -3.46
N ASP A 375 -24.28 6.74 -3.47
CA ASP A 375 -25.39 5.79 -3.44
C ASP A 375 -25.71 5.35 -2.01
N VAL A 376 -24.68 5.02 -1.22
CA VAL A 376 -24.85 4.42 0.12
C VAL A 376 -23.74 4.88 1.08
N LYS A 377 -24.05 4.89 2.39
CA LYS A 377 -23.11 5.29 3.44
C LYS A 377 -22.86 4.20 4.49
N THR A 378 -23.73 3.22 4.59
CA THR A 378 -23.67 2.15 5.60
C THR A 378 -23.75 0.77 4.97
N ALA A 379 -23.29 -0.26 5.69
CA ALA A 379 -23.40 -1.64 5.24
C ALA A 379 -24.87 -2.10 5.07
N GLY A 380 -25.79 -1.55 5.88
CA GLY A 380 -27.21 -1.81 5.75
C GLY A 380 -27.79 -1.25 4.44
N GLU A 381 -27.50 0.02 4.13
CA GLU A 381 -27.91 0.64 2.86
C GLU A 381 -27.24 -0.08 1.66
N LEU A 382 -25.99 -0.48 1.78
CA LEU A 382 -25.29 -1.25 0.77
C LEU A 382 -26.00 -2.58 0.50
N ARG A 383 -26.44 -3.29 1.54
CA ARG A 383 -27.17 -4.57 1.38
C ARG A 383 -28.44 -4.39 0.55
N GLU A 384 -29.22 -3.35 0.83
CA GLU A 384 -30.46 -3.07 0.08
C GLU A 384 -30.17 -2.61 -1.36
N PHE A 385 -29.13 -1.79 -1.55
CA PHE A 385 -28.68 -1.40 -2.90
C PHE A 385 -28.31 -2.64 -3.75
N LEU A 386 -27.49 -3.56 -3.20
CA LEU A 386 -27.05 -4.76 -3.90
C LEU A 386 -28.22 -5.68 -4.28
N LYS A 387 -29.23 -5.82 -3.39
CA LYS A 387 -30.47 -6.55 -3.69
C LYS A 387 -31.24 -5.88 -4.84
N SER A 388 -31.44 -4.57 -4.77
CA SER A 388 -32.20 -3.81 -5.76
C SER A 388 -31.58 -3.86 -7.16
N LYS A 389 -30.25 -3.97 -7.22
CA LYS A 389 -29.46 -4.06 -8.45
C LYS A 389 -29.21 -5.48 -8.94
N ASN A 390 -29.66 -6.50 -8.21
CA ASN A 390 -29.35 -7.91 -8.49
C ASN A 390 -27.83 -8.17 -8.63
N HIS A 391 -27.04 -7.58 -7.74
CA HIS A 391 -25.60 -7.78 -7.74
C HIS A 391 -25.25 -9.27 -7.55
N PRO A 392 -24.23 -9.82 -8.26
CA PRO A 392 -23.89 -11.25 -8.18
C PRO A 392 -23.58 -11.77 -6.76
N VAL A 393 -23.13 -10.90 -5.86
CA VAL A 393 -22.88 -11.27 -4.46
C VAL A 393 -24.14 -11.71 -3.71
N VAL A 394 -25.34 -11.30 -4.16
CA VAL A 394 -26.63 -11.67 -3.54
C VAL A 394 -26.91 -13.18 -3.67
N GLU A 395 -26.43 -13.81 -4.75
CA GLU A 395 -26.58 -15.27 -4.94
C GLU A 395 -25.77 -16.03 -3.90
N ARG A 396 -24.60 -15.51 -3.52
CA ARG A 396 -23.75 -16.11 -2.48
C ARG A 396 -24.43 -16.10 -1.11
N TRP A 397 -25.25 -15.09 -0.81
CA TRP A 397 -26.01 -15.07 0.46
C TRP A 397 -27.00 -16.23 0.53
N LYS A 398 -27.68 -16.52 -0.58
CA LYS A 398 -28.63 -17.66 -0.67
C LYS A 398 -27.94 -19.01 -0.45
N GLU A 399 -26.71 -19.15 -0.96
CA GLU A 399 -25.91 -20.36 -0.75
C GLU A 399 -25.46 -20.49 0.72
N LEU A 400 -25.03 -19.38 1.34
CA LEU A 400 -24.64 -19.33 2.74
C LEU A 400 -25.83 -19.57 3.69
N GLU A 401 -27.03 -19.12 3.34
CA GLU A 401 -28.26 -19.38 4.08
C GLU A 401 -28.69 -20.85 3.97
N LYS A 402 -28.62 -21.44 2.78
CA LYS A 402 -28.89 -22.86 2.56
C LYS A 402 -27.91 -23.76 3.32
N GLY A 403 -26.62 -23.44 3.34
CA GLY A 403 -25.63 -24.21 4.10
C GLY A 403 -25.80 -24.12 5.62
N LYS A 404 -26.58 -23.15 6.12
CA LYS A 404 -26.98 -23.09 7.53
C LYS A 404 -28.25 -23.85 7.86
N GLU A 405 -29.06 -24.16 6.86
CA GLU A 405 -30.31 -24.93 7.00
C GLU A 405 -30.13 -26.45 6.86
N GLU A 406 -28.99 -26.93 6.34
CA GLU A 406 -28.66 -28.35 6.39
C GLU A 406 -28.23 -28.69 7.83
N PRO A 407 -29.02 -29.55 8.57
CA PRO A 407 -28.63 -29.97 9.90
C PRO A 407 -27.31 -30.73 9.79
N GLU A 408 -26.31 -30.30 10.58
CA GLU A 408 -25.15 -31.15 10.85
C GLU A 408 -25.67 -32.56 11.20
N ALA A 409 -25.44 -33.49 10.33
CA ALA A 409 -25.75 -34.90 10.62
C ALA A 409 -24.96 -35.24 11.88
N GLU A 410 -25.68 -35.49 12.96
CA GLU A 410 -25.15 -35.96 14.22
C GLU A 410 -24.31 -37.23 13.97
N THR A 411 -23.01 -37.04 13.79
CA THR A 411 -22.07 -38.11 14.06
C THR A 411 -21.78 -38.08 15.57
N GLY A 412 -22.78 -38.47 16.33
CA GLY A 412 -22.65 -38.78 17.73
C GLY A 412 -21.74 -39.98 17.91
N ARG A 413 -20.43 -39.71 18.05
CA ARG A 413 -19.51 -40.58 18.77
C ARG A 413 -19.35 -39.98 20.16
N GLU A 414 -20.11 -40.53 21.10
CA GLU A 414 -19.79 -40.35 22.51
C GLU A 414 -18.40 -40.94 22.77
N ILE A 415 -17.44 -40.03 23.07
CA ILE A 415 -16.14 -40.43 23.60
C ILE A 415 -16.36 -40.69 25.10
N PRO A 416 -16.06 -41.89 25.60
CA PRO A 416 -16.20 -42.20 27.02
C PRO A 416 -15.34 -41.25 27.87
N ALA A 417 -15.89 -40.75 28.97
CA ALA A 417 -15.30 -39.75 29.86
C ALA A 417 -13.98 -40.17 30.56
N GLU A 418 -13.49 -41.37 30.31
CA GLU A 418 -12.29 -41.93 30.97
C GLU A 418 -10.99 -41.77 30.22
N ALA A 419 -10.97 -41.09 29.05
CA ALA A 419 -9.77 -41.00 28.21
C ALA A 419 -9.13 -39.59 28.15
N LEU A 420 -9.42 -38.68 29.06
CA LEU A 420 -8.76 -37.39 29.12
C LEU A 420 -7.73 -37.37 30.27
N PRO A 421 -6.43 -37.20 29.98
CA PRO A 421 -5.46 -37.01 31.07
C PRO A 421 -5.72 -35.66 31.74
N ALA A 422 -5.91 -35.69 33.04
CA ALA A 422 -6.01 -34.50 33.88
C ALA A 422 -4.65 -33.78 33.95
N PHE A 423 -4.44 -32.81 33.04
CA PHE A 423 -3.33 -31.87 33.18
C PHE A 423 -3.89 -30.45 33.12
N VAL A 424 -4.16 -29.88 34.27
CA VAL A 424 -4.43 -28.45 34.46
C VAL A 424 -3.13 -27.83 34.99
N PRO A 425 -2.42 -27.03 34.20
CA PRO A 425 -1.35 -26.21 34.78
C PRO A 425 -2.00 -25.08 35.56
N ALA A 426 -1.70 -25.02 36.84
CA ALA A 426 -2.06 -23.90 37.71
C ALA A 426 -1.23 -22.67 37.30
N GLY A 427 -1.92 -21.53 37.09
CA GLY A 427 -1.34 -20.19 37.06
C GLY A 427 -0.79 -19.73 35.73
N LEU A 428 -1.63 -19.07 34.94
CA LEU A 428 -1.18 -18.23 33.81
C LEU A 428 -0.96 -16.81 34.34
N GLU A 429 0.27 -16.43 34.66
CA GLU A 429 0.63 -15.03 34.90
C GLU A 429 0.89 -14.32 33.55
N ILE A 430 0.12 -13.30 33.27
CA ILE A 430 0.30 -12.46 32.07
C ILE A 430 1.06 -11.20 32.46
N PRO A 431 2.29 -10.97 31.95
CA PRO A 431 3.02 -9.74 32.24
C PRO A 431 2.30 -8.53 31.66
N ALA A 432 2.03 -7.51 32.46
CA ALA A 432 1.45 -6.24 32.05
C ALA A 432 2.54 -5.37 31.41
N VAL A 433 2.56 -5.30 30.06
CA VAL A 433 3.26 -4.25 29.31
C VAL A 433 2.19 -3.44 28.57
N GLY A 434 2.25 -2.12 28.72
CA GLY A 434 1.23 -1.16 28.33
C GLY A 434 0.71 -1.29 26.90
N GLY A 435 -0.62 -1.33 26.78
CA GLY A 435 -1.37 -1.29 25.54
C GLY A 435 -2.04 -2.63 25.20
N GLY A 436 -3.33 -2.75 25.48
CA GLY A 436 -4.27 -3.78 25.00
C GLY A 436 -3.81 -5.25 25.15
N PHE A 437 -4.61 -6.06 25.78
CA PHE A 437 -4.36 -7.50 25.84
C PHE A 437 -5.06 -8.22 24.70
N LYS A 438 -4.43 -9.29 24.16
CA LYS A 438 -4.99 -10.18 23.13
C LYS A 438 -5.17 -11.57 23.74
N ILE A 439 -6.41 -12.06 23.80
CA ILE A 439 -6.69 -13.44 24.17
C ILE A 439 -6.82 -14.26 22.88
N ILE A 440 -5.96 -15.25 22.70
CA ILE A 440 -6.04 -16.17 21.57
C ILE A 440 -6.51 -17.52 22.11
N LEU A 441 -7.70 -17.92 21.71
CA LEU A 441 -8.25 -19.23 22.05
C LEU A 441 -8.19 -20.12 20.79
N LYS A 442 -7.37 -21.16 20.84
CA LYS A 442 -7.30 -22.17 19.78
C LYS A 442 -8.11 -23.40 20.20
N ASN A 443 -9.04 -23.84 19.34
CA ASN A 443 -9.86 -25.04 19.54
C ASN A 443 -10.72 -25.02 20.82
N ALA A 444 -11.18 -23.85 21.25
CA ALA A 444 -12.04 -23.70 22.40
C ALA A 444 -13.45 -23.29 22.00
N LYS A 445 -14.44 -24.03 22.47
CA LYS A 445 -15.86 -23.63 22.37
C LYS A 445 -16.25 -22.99 23.70
N ILE A 446 -16.50 -21.67 23.67
CA ILE A 446 -16.99 -20.94 24.84
C ILE A 446 -18.46 -20.68 24.69
N THR A 447 -19.28 -21.19 25.60
CA THR A 447 -20.69 -20.87 25.71
C THR A 447 -20.89 -20.11 27.01
N ALA A 448 -21.18 -18.80 26.89
CA ALA A 448 -21.41 -17.96 28.04
C ALA A 448 -22.50 -16.92 27.72
N GLU A 449 -23.46 -16.75 28.63
CA GLU A 449 -24.48 -15.70 28.51
C GLU A 449 -23.87 -14.30 28.72
N ARG A 450 -22.74 -14.20 29.44
CA ARG A 450 -22.04 -12.95 29.69
C ARG A 450 -20.58 -13.18 30.05
N VAL A 451 -19.67 -12.42 29.40
CA VAL A 451 -18.26 -12.35 29.76
C VAL A 451 -17.95 -10.97 30.34
N ILE A 452 -17.44 -10.92 31.58
CA ILE A 452 -17.06 -9.65 32.23
C ILE A 452 -15.56 -9.67 32.45
N ILE A 453 -14.85 -8.73 31.84
CA ILE A 453 -13.43 -8.51 32.06
C ILE A 453 -13.26 -7.34 33.02
N LYS A 454 -12.72 -7.59 34.21
CA LYS A 454 -12.42 -6.54 35.21
C LYS A 454 -10.92 -6.32 35.25
N ARG A 455 -10.52 -5.05 35.29
CA ARG A 455 -9.15 -4.65 35.61
C ARG A 455 -9.06 -4.48 37.13
N GLU A 456 -8.21 -5.22 37.78
CA GLU A 456 -7.86 -4.92 39.17
C GLU A 456 -6.83 -3.80 39.21
N GLU A 457 -7.14 -2.70 39.87
CA GLU A 457 -6.14 -1.69 40.21
C GLU A 457 -5.34 -2.18 41.42
N SER A 458 -4.04 -2.37 41.22
CA SER A 458 -3.14 -2.67 42.31
C SER A 458 -3.15 -1.49 43.29
N LYS A 459 -3.68 -1.68 44.48
CA LYS A 459 -3.46 -0.76 45.59
C LYS A 459 -1.97 -0.68 45.88
N LYS A 460 -1.41 0.53 45.76
CA LYS A 460 -0.09 0.87 46.29
C LYS A 460 -0.06 0.77 47.79
#